data_156294c578f4981d49d1efaf5f8dd807
#
_entry.id   156294c578f4981d49d1efaf5f8dd807
#
_cell.length_a   1.000
_cell.length_b   1.000
_cell.length_c   1.000
_cell.angle_alpha   90.00
_cell.angle_beta   90.00
_cell.angle_gamma   90.00
#
_symmetry.space_group_name_H-M   'P 1'
#
loop_
_entity.id
_entity.type
_entity.pdbx_description
1 polymer ?
#
loop_
_entity_poly.entity_id
_entity_poly.type
_entity_poly.pdbx_seq_one_letter_code
_entity_poly.pdbx_strand_id
1 'polypeptide(L)'
;MQNPSAPVVETRQGALSGLTDENVHLWCGIPYAAPPVGEWRWRSPRPPERWDGLREATAFSPSSWQSSEYCQELGGGDPGQFSEDCLY
;
A
#
# COMPACT_ATOMS: atom_id res chain seq x y z
N MET A 1 3.75 -18.50 -5.57
CA MET A 1 5.17 -18.81 -5.34
C MET A 1 5.99 -17.55 -5.48
N GLN A 2 6.86 -17.34 -4.55
CA GLN A 2 7.67 -16.15 -4.54
C GLN A 2 8.83 -16.26 -5.52
N ASN A 3 9.10 -15.18 -6.26
CA ASN A 3 10.25 -15.12 -7.15
C ASN A 3 11.52 -15.04 -6.30
N PRO A 4 12.48 -16.02 -6.42
CA PRO A 4 13.68 -16.00 -5.60
C PRO A 4 14.58 -14.78 -5.83
N SER A 5 14.38 -14.05 -6.95
CA SER A 5 15.11 -12.81 -7.22
C SER A 5 14.35 -11.56 -6.78
N ALA A 6 13.19 -11.70 -6.16
CA ALA A 6 12.42 -10.57 -5.66
C ALA A 6 13.20 -9.84 -4.55
N PRO A 7 13.26 -8.50 -4.60
CA PRO A 7 13.94 -7.75 -3.55
C PRO A 7 13.16 -7.80 -2.25
N VAL A 8 13.88 -7.94 -1.14
CA VAL A 8 13.30 -7.99 0.19
C VAL A 8 13.89 -6.89 1.04
N VAL A 9 13.03 -6.17 1.76
CA VAL A 9 13.46 -5.16 2.73
C VAL A 9 12.80 -5.44 4.07
N GLU A 10 13.54 -5.26 5.15
CA GLU A 10 12.98 -5.36 6.50
C GLU A 10 12.65 -3.97 7.02
N THR A 11 11.43 -3.83 7.53
CA THR A 11 10.98 -2.60 8.18
C THR A 11 10.69 -2.88 9.65
N ARG A 12 10.40 -1.82 10.40
CA ARG A 12 10.02 -1.98 11.81
C ARG A 12 8.78 -2.84 12.00
N GLN A 13 7.89 -2.87 11.02
CA GLN A 13 6.65 -3.65 11.09
C GLN A 13 6.80 -5.06 10.53
N GLY A 14 7.79 -5.31 9.72
CA GLY A 14 8.03 -6.63 9.14
C GLY A 14 8.77 -6.56 7.81
N ALA A 15 8.97 -7.71 7.21
CA ALA A 15 9.68 -7.84 5.94
C ALA A 15 8.72 -7.70 4.75
N LEU A 16 9.20 -7.11 3.67
CA LEU A 16 8.43 -6.86 2.45
C LEU A 16 9.19 -7.39 1.24
N SER A 17 8.48 -8.08 0.34
CA SER A 17 9.01 -8.44 -0.96
C SER A 17 8.42 -7.51 -2.02
N GLY A 18 9.24 -7.08 -2.95
CA GLY A 18 8.86 -6.15 -4.00
C GLY A 18 9.03 -6.70 -5.39
N LEU A 19 9.09 -5.80 -6.35
CA LEU A 19 9.28 -6.09 -7.76
C LEU A 19 10.59 -5.50 -8.25
N THR A 20 11.13 -6.07 -9.31
CA THR A 20 12.26 -5.50 -10.02
C THR A 20 11.79 -5.13 -11.43
N ASP A 21 11.99 -3.86 -11.80
CA ASP A 21 11.72 -3.36 -13.13
C ASP A 21 13.02 -2.76 -13.67
N GLU A 22 13.62 -3.46 -14.62
CA GLU A 22 14.95 -3.14 -15.16
C GLU A 22 15.97 -3.04 -14.01
N ASN A 23 16.47 -1.85 -13.71
CA ASN A 23 17.46 -1.62 -12.67
C ASN A 23 16.85 -0.98 -11.41
N VAL A 24 15.53 -1.00 -11.28
CA VAL A 24 14.82 -0.36 -10.17
C VAL A 24 14.07 -1.40 -9.37
N HIS A 25 14.16 -1.31 -8.06
CA HIS A 25 13.33 -2.10 -7.14
C HIS A 25 12.13 -1.27 -6.73
N LEU A 26 10.97 -1.91 -6.63
CA LEU A 26 9.71 -1.24 -6.37
C LEU A 26 8.89 -2.02 -5.34
N TRP A 27 8.38 -1.32 -4.36
CA TRP A 27 7.44 -1.87 -3.37
C TRP A 27 6.17 -1.05 -3.41
N CYS A 28 5.02 -1.74 -3.57
CA CYS A 28 3.70 -1.13 -3.64
C CYS A 28 2.84 -1.60 -2.48
N GLY A 29 1.95 -0.76 -1.99
CA GLY A 29 1.00 -1.15 -0.95
C GLY A 29 1.64 -1.33 0.42
N ILE A 30 2.65 -0.53 0.75
CA ILE A 30 3.27 -0.57 2.07
C ILE A 30 2.38 0.17 3.07
N PRO A 31 1.89 -0.50 4.14
CA PRO A 31 1.09 0.21 5.14
C PRO A 31 1.96 1.18 5.94
N TYR A 32 1.54 2.43 6.02
CA TYR A 32 2.27 3.43 6.82
C TYR A 32 1.50 3.86 8.07
N ALA A 33 0.27 3.44 8.19
CA ALA A 33 -0.55 3.66 9.38
C ALA A 33 -1.63 2.59 9.47
N ALA A 34 -2.17 2.38 10.66
CA ALA A 34 -3.28 1.46 10.85
C ALA A 34 -4.53 1.96 10.13
N PRO A 35 -5.44 1.07 9.67
CA PRO A 35 -6.65 1.49 8.98
C PRO A 35 -7.47 2.49 9.79
N PRO A 36 -7.83 3.67 9.24
CA PRO A 36 -8.59 4.69 9.95
C PRO A 36 -10.09 4.43 9.85
N VAL A 37 -10.53 3.27 10.31
CA VAL A 37 -11.91 2.80 10.16
C VAL A 37 -12.60 2.68 11.52
N GLY A 38 -13.93 2.69 11.50
CA GLY A 38 -14.73 2.52 12.70
C GLY A 38 -14.46 3.63 13.73
N GLU A 39 -14.10 3.25 14.94
CA GLU A 39 -13.82 4.18 16.03
C GLU A 39 -12.58 5.05 15.78
N TRP A 40 -11.73 4.67 14.83
CA TRP A 40 -10.50 5.39 14.51
C TRP A 40 -10.66 6.44 13.42
N ARG A 41 -11.83 6.50 12.79
CA ARG A 41 -12.15 7.52 11.79
C ARG A 41 -12.09 8.90 12.46
N TRP A 42 -11.48 9.86 11.78
CA TRP A 42 -11.30 11.23 12.27
C TRP A 42 -10.37 11.37 13.48
N ARG A 43 -9.64 10.32 13.81
CA ARG A 43 -8.63 10.37 14.86
C ARG A 43 -7.23 10.46 14.29
N SER A 44 -6.27 10.80 15.13
CA SER A 44 -4.87 10.83 14.75
C SER A 44 -4.41 9.46 14.25
N PRO A 45 -3.51 9.42 13.26
CA PRO A 45 -3.00 8.15 12.75
C PRO A 45 -2.29 7.35 13.84
N ARG A 46 -2.40 6.04 13.73
CA ARG A 46 -1.70 5.09 14.60
C ARG A 46 -0.69 4.31 13.77
N PRO A 47 0.40 3.82 14.39
CA PRO A 47 1.33 2.97 13.67
C PRO A 47 0.63 1.73 13.12
N PRO A 48 1.06 1.23 11.94
CA PRO A 48 0.50 -0.02 11.42
C PRO A 48 0.89 -1.19 12.31
N GLU A 49 0.08 -2.25 12.29
CA GLU A 49 0.39 -3.47 13.03
C GLU A 49 1.59 -4.18 12.41
N ARG A 50 2.38 -4.81 13.26
CA ARG A 50 3.49 -5.65 12.83
C ARG A 50 2.95 -6.95 12.24
N TRP A 51 3.69 -7.51 11.29
CA TRP A 51 3.36 -8.81 10.73
C TRP A 51 4.57 -9.73 10.83
N ASP A 52 4.28 -11.03 10.90
CA ASP A 52 5.31 -12.07 10.84
C ASP A 52 5.44 -12.55 9.40
N GLY A 53 6.65 -13.02 9.08
CA GLY A 53 6.92 -13.53 7.75
C GLY A 53 7.09 -12.43 6.72
N LEU A 54 6.91 -12.79 5.46
CA LEU A 54 7.19 -11.92 4.33
C LEU A 54 5.87 -11.47 3.70
N ARG A 55 5.64 -10.16 3.70
CA ARG A 55 4.46 -9.56 3.06
C ARG A 55 4.78 -9.19 1.62
N GLU A 56 3.92 -9.58 0.69
CA GLU A 56 4.07 -9.18 -0.70
C GLU A 56 3.64 -7.73 -0.89
N ALA A 57 4.55 -6.91 -1.44
CA ALA A 57 4.32 -5.50 -1.73
C ALA A 57 4.45 -5.29 -3.24
N THR A 58 3.63 -6.01 -4.00
CA THR A 58 3.74 -6.09 -5.46
C THR A 58 2.57 -5.44 -6.20
N ALA A 59 1.58 -4.92 -5.48
CA ALA A 59 0.41 -4.28 -6.09
C ALA A 59 -0.03 -3.09 -5.24
N PHE A 60 -0.58 -2.08 -5.90
CA PHE A 60 -1.15 -0.94 -5.19
C PHE A 60 -2.39 -1.35 -4.40
N SER A 61 -2.52 -0.76 -3.23
CA SER A 61 -3.69 -0.92 -2.38
C SER A 61 -4.80 0.05 -2.79
N PRO A 62 -6.02 -0.09 -2.25
CA PRO A 62 -7.12 0.80 -2.61
C PRO A 62 -6.83 2.27 -2.33
N SER A 63 -7.42 3.14 -3.13
CA SER A 63 -7.37 4.59 -2.98
C SER A 63 -8.43 5.06 -2.00
N SER A 64 -8.24 6.25 -1.45
CA SER A 64 -9.29 6.91 -0.68
C SER A 64 -10.49 7.22 -1.56
N TRP A 65 -11.68 7.34 -0.95
CA TRP A 65 -12.90 7.67 -1.68
C TRP A 65 -12.76 9.03 -2.37
N GLN A 66 -13.02 9.05 -3.68
CA GLN A 66 -12.86 10.22 -4.52
C GLN A 66 -13.64 10.02 -5.83
N SER A 67 -13.85 11.09 -6.57
CA SER A 67 -14.50 11.01 -7.89
C SER A 67 -13.51 10.47 -8.92
N SER A 68 -13.83 9.33 -9.53
CA SER A 68 -13.00 8.74 -10.58
C SER A 68 -12.97 9.61 -11.85
N GLU A 69 -14.09 10.28 -12.19
CA GLU A 69 -14.14 11.24 -13.30
C GLU A 69 -13.15 12.39 -13.07
N TYR A 70 -13.17 12.94 -11.88
CA TYR A 70 -12.29 14.06 -11.51
C TYR A 70 -10.82 13.66 -11.59
N CYS A 71 -10.50 12.45 -11.14
CA CYS A 71 -9.14 11.94 -11.23
C CYS A 71 -8.69 11.82 -12.69
N GLN A 72 -9.55 11.34 -13.57
CA GLN A 72 -9.22 11.21 -14.98
C GLN A 72 -9.05 12.57 -15.65
N GLU A 73 -9.91 13.55 -15.33
CA GLU A 73 -9.80 14.91 -15.85
C GLU A 73 -8.48 15.58 -15.48
N LEU A 74 -7.99 15.32 -14.29
CA LEU A 74 -6.72 15.87 -13.83
C LEU A 74 -5.49 15.10 -14.33
N GLY A 75 -5.71 14.07 -15.14
CA GLY A 75 -4.62 13.27 -15.69
C GLY A 75 -4.06 12.22 -14.74
N GLY A 76 -4.75 11.98 -13.63
CA GLY A 76 -4.34 10.98 -12.65
C GLY A 76 -4.64 9.54 -13.04
N GLY A 77 -5.45 9.35 -14.08
CA GLY A 77 -5.84 8.03 -14.55
C GLY A 77 -6.89 7.36 -13.66
N ASP A 78 -6.94 6.03 -13.74
CA ASP A 78 -7.88 5.24 -12.96
C ASP A 78 -7.35 5.08 -11.53
N PRO A 79 -8.09 5.55 -10.52
CA PRO A 79 -7.66 5.40 -9.12
C PRO A 79 -7.77 3.96 -8.59
N GLY A 80 -8.37 3.03 -9.35
CA GLY A 80 -8.58 1.65 -8.92
C GLY A 80 -9.76 1.50 -7.98
N GLN A 81 -9.64 0.61 -7.03
CA GLN A 81 -10.67 0.39 -6.02
C GLN A 81 -10.57 1.44 -4.92
N PHE A 82 -11.70 1.69 -4.26
CA PHE A 82 -11.77 2.64 -3.16
C PHE A 82 -12.00 1.92 -1.83
N SER A 83 -11.43 2.47 -0.77
CA SER A 83 -11.64 1.95 0.59
C SER A 83 -11.25 3.00 1.61
N GLU A 84 -11.86 2.95 2.79
CA GLU A 84 -11.38 3.73 3.92
C GLU A 84 -10.02 3.22 4.41
N ASP A 85 -9.73 1.93 4.19
CA ASP A 85 -8.42 1.33 4.46
C ASP A 85 -7.50 1.66 3.28
N CYS A 86 -6.94 2.85 3.29
CA CYS A 86 -6.19 3.40 2.16
C CYS A 86 -4.83 3.99 2.53
N LEU A 87 -4.32 3.71 3.74
CA LEU A 87 -3.06 4.29 4.20
C LEU A 87 -1.86 3.38 3.89
N TYR A 88 -1.59 3.30 2.60
CA TYR A 88 -0.53 2.46 2.05
C TYR A 88 0.41 3.23 1.15
#